data_25a281883c7d06d4a7e5fb805c8f1511
#
_entry.id   25a281883c7d06d4a7e5fb805c8f1511
#
_cell.length_a   1.000
_cell.length_b   1.000
_cell.length_c   1.000
_cell.angle_alpha   90.00
_cell.angle_beta   90.00
_cell.angle_gamma   90.00
#
_symmetry.space_group_name_H-M   'P 1'
#
loop_
_entity.id
_entity.type
_entity.pdbx_description
1 polymer ?
#
loop_
_entity_poly.entity_id
_entity_poly.type
_entity_poly.pdbx_seq_one_letter_code
_entity_poly.pdbx_strand_id
1 'polypeptide(L)'
;TRIISLRQAGLSINDIKEILIGNNVKEILEKRKMELELELNTLNNKLSKINYLMEDINMQNAITIKKIPNYIVYYRDGIISDLNKITEFVLETGMLCAKANPTLKCIYPEYGYVSYLDGEYKEKDLKIRYVQAVENIGVEANGVKFIEIPEVEVVSIYHKGSYNNLRESYDIILKFIETNGYQITDNVRECYIDGCWNKENEEDY
;
A
#
# COMPACT_ATOMS: atom_id res chain seq x y z
N THR A 1 -28.70 -19.12 -14.14
CA THR A 1 -27.93 -20.39 -14.05
C THR A 1 -26.59 -20.16 -13.39
N ARG A 2 -26.05 -21.15 -12.66
CA ARG A 2 -24.78 -21.06 -11.90
C ARG A 2 -23.62 -20.58 -12.76
N ILE A 3 -23.51 -21.01 -14.03
CA ILE A 3 -22.47 -20.58 -14.97
C ILE A 3 -22.53 -19.06 -15.23
N ILE A 4 -23.72 -18.51 -15.45
CA ILE A 4 -23.91 -17.07 -15.69
C ILE A 4 -23.44 -16.27 -14.47
N SER A 5 -23.82 -16.68 -13.27
CA SER A 5 -23.40 -16.00 -12.04
C SER A 5 -21.88 -16.03 -11.87
N LEU A 6 -21.20 -17.15 -12.17
CA LEU A 6 -19.74 -17.26 -12.11
C LEU A 6 -19.06 -16.35 -13.15
N ARG A 7 -19.61 -16.23 -14.36
CA ARG A 7 -19.11 -15.30 -15.38
C ARG A 7 -19.31 -13.84 -14.98
N GLN A 8 -20.46 -13.50 -14.40
CA GLN A 8 -20.72 -12.15 -13.89
C GLN A 8 -19.79 -11.77 -12.75
N ALA A 9 -19.32 -12.73 -11.95
CA ALA A 9 -18.29 -12.52 -10.93
C ALA A 9 -16.87 -12.39 -11.54
N GLY A 10 -16.72 -12.45 -12.88
CA GLY A 10 -15.44 -12.26 -13.58
C GLY A 10 -14.51 -13.47 -13.56
N LEU A 11 -15.03 -14.66 -13.26
CA LEU A 11 -14.22 -15.88 -13.28
C LEU A 11 -13.86 -16.29 -14.70
N SER A 12 -12.66 -16.82 -14.89
CA SER A 12 -12.20 -17.36 -16.17
C SER A 12 -12.96 -18.63 -16.56
N ILE A 13 -12.92 -18.98 -17.84
CA ILE A 13 -13.54 -20.24 -18.33
C ILE A 13 -12.92 -21.45 -17.63
N ASN A 14 -11.62 -21.42 -17.37
CA ASN A 14 -10.91 -22.51 -16.69
C ASN A 14 -11.35 -22.63 -15.23
N ASP A 15 -11.42 -21.51 -14.51
CA ASP A 15 -11.91 -21.51 -13.12
C ASP A 15 -13.34 -22.04 -13.02
N ILE A 16 -14.20 -21.64 -13.98
CA ILE A 16 -15.59 -22.13 -14.03
C ILE A 16 -15.63 -23.64 -14.25
N LYS A 17 -14.78 -24.19 -15.13
CA LYS A 17 -14.68 -25.64 -15.34
C LYS A 17 -14.30 -26.36 -14.06
N GLU A 18 -13.23 -25.89 -13.38
CA GLU A 18 -12.77 -26.47 -12.10
C GLU A 18 -13.87 -26.44 -11.03
N ILE A 19 -14.59 -25.31 -10.91
CA ILE A 19 -15.72 -25.17 -9.97
C ILE A 19 -16.85 -26.16 -10.30
N LEU A 20 -17.16 -26.37 -11.58
CA LEU A 20 -18.25 -27.26 -11.99
C LEU A 20 -17.96 -28.74 -11.75
N ILE A 21 -16.69 -29.15 -11.79
CA ILE A 21 -16.25 -30.51 -11.47
C ILE A 21 -15.97 -30.68 -9.95
N GLY A 22 -16.13 -29.61 -9.17
CA GLY A 22 -16.01 -29.65 -7.70
C GLY A 22 -14.58 -29.48 -7.17
N ASN A 23 -13.61 -29.14 -8.01
CA ASN A 23 -12.21 -28.96 -7.61
C ASN A 23 -11.99 -27.54 -7.09
N ASN A 24 -11.27 -27.40 -5.97
CA ASN A 24 -10.70 -26.15 -5.42
C ASN A 24 -11.69 -24.97 -5.38
N VAL A 25 -13.01 -25.25 -5.25
CA VAL A 25 -14.07 -24.25 -5.37
C VAL A 25 -13.85 -23.07 -4.42
N LYS A 26 -13.52 -23.38 -3.16
CA LYS A 26 -13.31 -22.35 -2.13
C LYS A 26 -12.11 -21.48 -2.47
N GLU A 27 -10.97 -22.10 -2.81
CA GLU A 27 -9.73 -21.42 -3.14
C GLU A 27 -9.86 -20.48 -4.36
N ILE A 28 -10.52 -20.96 -5.43
CA ILE A 28 -10.78 -20.16 -6.64
C ILE A 28 -11.65 -18.94 -6.32
N LEU A 29 -12.70 -19.12 -5.50
CA LEU A 29 -13.58 -18.03 -5.13
C LEU A 29 -12.91 -17.03 -4.18
N GLU A 30 -12.13 -17.50 -3.22
CA GLU A 30 -11.34 -16.65 -2.33
C GLU A 30 -10.31 -15.84 -3.09
N LYS A 31 -9.58 -16.47 -4.03
CA LYS A 31 -8.64 -15.77 -4.91
C LYS A 31 -9.34 -14.66 -5.71
N ARG A 32 -10.49 -14.96 -6.34
CA ARG A 32 -11.23 -13.96 -7.11
C ARG A 32 -11.77 -12.84 -6.24
N LYS A 33 -12.22 -13.14 -5.02
CA LYS A 33 -12.63 -12.15 -4.04
C LYS A 33 -11.47 -11.19 -3.74
N MET A 34 -10.29 -11.72 -3.43
CA MET A 34 -9.10 -10.93 -3.14
C MET A 34 -8.70 -10.03 -4.33
N GLU A 35 -8.73 -10.56 -5.57
CA GLU A 35 -8.48 -9.77 -6.78
C GLU A 35 -9.46 -8.58 -6.91
N LEU A 36 -10.75 -8.81 -6.67
CA LEU A 36 -11.77 -7.76 -6.71
C LEU A 36 -11.59 -6.71 -5.60
N GLU A 37 -11.20 -7.13 -4.41
CA GLU A 37 -10.89 -6.21 -3.30
C GLU A 37 -9.68 -5.33 -3.62
N LEU A 38 -8.66 -5.87 -4.29
CA LEU A 38 -7.51 -5.13 -4.80
C LEU A 38 -7.92 -4.14 -5.90
N GLU A 39 -8.74 -4.58 -6.86
CA GLU A 39 -9.28 -3.70 -7.90
C GLU A 39 -10.11 -2.56 -7.30
N LEU A 40 -10.96 -2.85 -6.31
CA LEU A 40 -11.77 -1.86 -5.62
C LEU A 40 -10.90 -0.82 -4.91
N ASN A 41 -9.84 -1.27 -4.22
CA ASN A 41 -8.92 -0.36 -3.57
C ASN A 41 -8.19 0.55 -4.57
N THR A 42 -7.73 -0.01 -5.70
CA THR A 42 -7.13 0.77 -6.78
C THR A 42 -8.10 1.82 -7.35
N LEU A 43 -9.37 1.46 -7.52
CA LEU A 43 -10.41 2.41 -7.97
C LEU A 43 -10.67 3.50 -6.92
N ASN A 44 -10.75 3.16 -5.64
CA ASN A 44 -10.92 4.12 -4.56
C ASN A 44 -9.76 5.13 -4.50
N ASN A 45 -8.53 4.67 -4.71
CA ASN A 45 -7.37 5.54 -4.77
C ASN A 45 -7.43 6.50 -5.97
N LYS A 46 -7.80 5.99 -7.16
CA LYS A 46 -8.01 6.84 -8.35
C LYS A 46 -9.11 7.87 -8.11
N LEU A 47 -10.20 7.48 -7.46
CA LEU A 47 -11.30 8.38 -7.13
C LEU A 47 -10.86 9.46 -6.14
N SER A 48 -10.10 9.08 -5.10
CA SER A 48 -9.53 10.04 -4.15
C SER A 48 -8.61 11.04 -4.86
N LYS A 49 -7.78 10.57 -5.81
CA LYS A 49 -6.91 11.44 -6.61
C LYS A 49 -7.72 12.40 -7.50
N ILE A 50 -8.82 11.93 -8.10
CA ILE A 50 -9.73 12.77 -8.90
C ILE A 50 -10.39 13.82 -8.01
N ASN A 51 -10.91 13.42 -6.84
CA ASN A 51 -11.51 14.35 -5.89
C ASN A 51 -10.52 15.43 -5.48
N TYR A 52 -9.27 15.04 -5.17
CA TYR A 52 -8.20 15.98 -4.89
C TYR A 52 -7.97 16.98 -6.05
N LEU A 53 -7.92 16.51 -7.31
CA LEU A 53 -7.72 17.37 -8.48
C LEU A 53 -8.92 18.27 -8.77
N MET A 54 -10.12 17.89 -8.36
CA MET A 54 -11.34 18.71 -8.51
C MET A 54 -11.45 19.80 -7.45
N GLU A 55 -10.81 19.63 -6.31
CA GLU A 55 -10.95 20.48 -5.13
C GLU A 55 -9.66 21.26 -4.83
N ASP A 56 -9.22 22.07 -5.78
CA ASP A 56 -8.06 22.98 -5.65
C ASP A 56 -8.17 23.96 -4.44
N ILE A 57 -9.15 23.79 -3.55
CA ILE A 57 -9.51 24.78 -2.51
C ILE A 57 -9.69 24.19 -1.09
N ASN A 58 -9.85 22.88 -0.90
CA ASN A 58 -10.06 22.33 0.45
C ASN A 58 -9.43 20.95 0.66
N MET A 59 -8.21 20.92 1.19
CA MET A 59 -7.50 19.68 1.56
C MET A 59 -8.32 18.75 2.50
N GLN A 60 -9.29 19.29 3.26
CA GLN A 60 -10.15 18.49 4.16
C GLN A 60 -11.02 17.46 3.42
N ASN A 61 -11.31 17.67 2.14
CA ASN A 61 -12.14 16.78 1.32
C ASN A 61 -11.33 15.65 0.66
N ALA A 62 -10.00 15.70 0.74
CA ALA A 62 -9.12 14.65 0.21
C ALA A 62 -8.99 13.43 1.13
N ILE A 63 -9.62 13.43 2.32
CA ILE A 63 -9.61 12.30 3.26
C ILE A 63 -10.52 11.20 2.75
N THR A 64 -9.98 9.98 2.71
CA THR A 64 -10.71 8.77 2.31
C THR A 64 -10.56 7.69 3.36
N ILE A 65 -11.67 7.07 3.76
CA ILE A 65 -11.66 5.85 4.57
C ILE A 65 -11.77 4.68 3.61
N LYS A 66 -10.84 3.74 3.69
CA LYS A 66 -10.79 2.57 2.83
C LYS A 66 -10.34 1.33 3.57
N LYS A 67 -10.81 0.17 3.10
CA LYS A 67 -10.30 -1.13 3.54
C LYS A 67 -9.18 -1.57 2.61
N ILE A 68 -8.07 -1.95 3.21
CA ILE A 68 -6.97 -2.63 2.51
C ILE A 68 -7.13 -4.11 2.82
N PRO A 69 -7.32 -4.98 1.82
CA PRO A 69 -7.46 -6.42 2.06
C PRO A 69 -6.17 -7.03 2.61
N ASN A 70 -6.23 -8.26 3.07
CA ASN A 70 -5.02 -8.99 3.42
C ASN A 70 -4.14 -9.19 2.17
N TYR A 71 -2.82 -9.09 2.34
CA TYR A 71 -1.86 -9.26 1.25
C TYR A 71 -0.48 -9.66 1.77
N ILE A 72 0.29 -10.32 0.91
CA ILE A 72 1.65 -10.74 1.22
C ILE A 72 2.60 -9.60 0.91
N VAL A 73 3.57 -9.38 1.80
CA VAL A 73 4.62 -8.39 1.62
C VAL A 73 5.99 -8.98 1.88
N TYR A 74 7.02 -8.39 1.26
CA TYR A 74 8.33 -8.40 1.90
C TYR A 74 8.54 -7.09 2.66
N TYR A 75 9.36 -7.17 3.69
CA TYR A 75 9.77 -6.01 4.46
C TYR A 75 11.22 -6.11 4.91
N ARG A 76 11.80 -4.96 5.21
CA ARG A 76 13.10 -4.84 5.87
C ARG A 76 13.05 -3.71 6.88
N ASP A 77 13.54 -3.99 8.08
CA ASP A 77 13.77 -2.98 9.11
C ASP A 77 15.19 -2.45 9.01
N GLY A 78 15.38 -1.17 9.29
CA GLY A 78 16.68 -0.55 9.30
C GLY A 78 16.71 0.77 10.06
N ILE A 79 17.91 1.30 10.22
CA ILE A 79 18.15 2.63 10.78
C ILE A 79 18.78 3.48 9.70
N ILE A 80 18.20 4.65 9.44
CA ILE A 80 18.73 5.64 8.50
C ILE A 80 19.17 6.88 9.26
N SER A 81 20.22 7.55 8.79
CA SER A 81 20.75 8.74 9.46
C SER A 81 19.79 9.91 9.46
N ASP A 82 19.05 10.07 8.38
CA ASP A 82 18.05 11.13 8.16
C ASP A 82 17.10 10.76 7.00
N LEU A 83 16.06 11.58 6.79
CA LEU A 83 15.01 11.34 5.80
C LEU A 83 15.52 11.24 4.35
N ASN A 84 16.64 11.92 4.00
CA ASN A 84 17.19 11.87 2.65
C ASN A 84 17.72 10.47 2.28
N LYS A 85 17.88 9.59 3.26
CA LYS A 85 18.35 8.21 3.09
C LYS A 85 17.21 7.21 2.84
N ILE A 86 15.97 7.63 2.87
CA ILE A 86 14.81 6.75 2.63
C ILE A 86 14.90 6.11 1.25
N THR A 87 15.12 6.91 0.19
CA THR A 87 15.19 6.40 -1.19
C THR A 87 16.30 5.36 -1.35
N GLU A 88 17.49 5.61 -0.79
CA GLU A 88 18.61 4.67 -0.82
C GLU A 88 18.24 3.34 -0.14
N PHE A 89 17.62 3.41 1.05
CA PHE A 89 17.19 2.23 1.80
C PHE A 89 16.12 1.42 1.07
N VAL A 90 15.15 2.08 0.44
CA VAL A 90 14.08 1.46 -0.36
C VAL A 90 14.67 0.72 -1.56
N LEU A 91 15.55 1.39 -2.33
CA LEU A 91 16.19 0.80 -3.52
C LEU A 91 17.09 -0.39 -3.14
N GLU A 92 17.90 -0.25 -2.08
CA GLU A 92 18.74 -1.34 -1.59
C GLU A 92 17.88 -2.55 -1.20
N THR A 93 16.80 -2.33 -0.46
CA THR A 93 15.89 -3.41 -0.04
C THR A 93 15.26 -4.12 -1.23
N GLY A 94 14.82 -3.37 -2.24
CA GLY A 94 14.30 -3.93 -3.49
C GLY A 94 15.32 -4.78 -4.23
N MET A 95 16.57 -4.29 -4.34
CA MET A 95 17.67 -5.05 -4.97
C MET A 95 18.01 -6.33 -4.22
N LEU A 96 18.05 -6.28 -2.88
CA LEU A 96 18.31 -7.47 -2.05
C LEU A 96 17.20 -8.51 -2.22
N CYS A 97 15.93 -8.08 -2.24
CA CYS A 97 14.80 -8.97 -2.49
C CYS A 97 14.87 -9.59 -3.87
N ALA A 98 15.06 -8.78 -4.93
CA ALA A 98 15.12 -9.26 -6.32
C ALA A 98 16.27 -10.23 -6.57
N LYS A 99 17.43 -10.01 -5.93
CA LYS A 99 18.58 -10.92 -6.03
C LYS A 99 18.27 -12.33 -5.49
N ALA A 100 17.54 -12.41 -4.38
CA ALA A 100 17.15 -13.68 -3.78
C ALA A 100 15.91 -14.30 -4.45
N ASN A 101 15.07 -13.47 -5.08
CA ASN A 101 13.77 -13.84 -5.64
C ASN A 101 13.58 -13.28 -7.06
N PRO A 102 14.33 -13.73 -8.06
CA PRO A 102 14.36 -13.11 -9.40
C PRO A 102 13.05 -13.21 -10.18
N THR A 103 12.13 -14.10 -9.80
CA THR A 103 10.82 -14.29 -10.45
C THR A 103 9.65 -13.71 -9.67
N LEU A 104 9.91 -13.19 -8.46
CA LEU A 104 8.88 -12.61 -7.62
C LEU A 104 8.39 -11.30 -8.21
N LYS A 105 7.07 -11.15 -8.30
CA LYS A 105 6.46 -9.93 -8.81
C LYS A 105 5.92 -9.07 -7.67
N CYS A 106 6.17 -7.79 -7.78
CA CYS A 106 5.57 -6.80 -6.88
C CYS A 106 4.16 -6.44 -7.36
N ILE A 107 3.30 -6.10 -6.40
CA ILE A 107 1.97 -5.54 -6.66
C ILE A 107 2.10 -4.02 -6.59
N TYR A 108 1.70 -3.31 -7.65
CA TYR A 108 1.77 -1.86 -7.77
C TYR A 108 0.36 -1.28 -7.92
N PRO A 109 0.22 0.05 -7.73
CA PRO A 109 1.24 1.03 -7.36
C PRO A 109 1.32 1.33 -5.85
N GLU A 110 0.37 0.91 -5.04
CA GLU A 110 0.09 1.57 -3.76
C GLU A 110 0.33 0.69 -2.54
N TYR A 111 0.98 -0.45 -2.74
CA TYR A 111 1.24 -1.39 -1.65
C TYR A 111 2.70 -1.42 -1.21
N GLY A 112 3.47 -0.38 -1.59
CA GLY A 112 4.78 -0.10 -1.02
C GLY A 112 4.68 1.10 -0.09
N TYR A 113 5.21 1.00 1.12
CA TYR A 113 5.20 2.10 2.09
C TYR A 113 6.38 2.04 3.05
N VAL A 114 6.65 3.18 3.65
CA VAL A 114 7.59 3.30 4.79
C VAL A 114 6.76 3.54 6.06
N SER A 115 7.16 2.91 7.15
CA SER A 115 6.66 3.17 8.49
C SER A 115 7.80 3.50 9.43
N TYR A 116 7.56 4.42 10.35
CA TYR A 116 8.49 4.81 11.40
C TYR A 116 8.21 4.00 12.66
N LEU A 117 9.25 3.36 13.20
CA LEU A 117 9.12 2.41 14.31
C LEU A 117 9.50 3.02 15.67
N ASP A 118 9.92 4.27 15.70
CA ASP A 118 10.39 4.92 16.94
C ASP A 118 9.26 5.28 17.91
N GLY A 119 8.01 5.41 17.45
CA GLY A 119 6.88 5.83 18.28
C GLY A 119 6.87 7.32 18.65
N GLU A 120 7.91 8.06 18.27
CA GLU A 120 8.07 9.49 18.49
C GLU A 120 8.79 10.13 17.29
N TYR A 121 8.63 11.44 17.10
CA TYR A 121 9.33 12.16 16.05
C TYR A 121 10.83 12.24 16.35
N LYS A 122 11.66 11.91 15.33
CA LYS A 122 13.12 12.05 15.36
C LYS A 122 13.59 12.66 14.06
N GLU A 123 14.68 13.40 14.11
CA GLU A 123 15.35 13.97 12.93
C GLU A 123 16.52 13.10 12.45
N LYS A 124 17.07 12.27 13.34
CA LYS A 124 18.26 11.44 13.08
C LYS A 124 18.10 10.03 13.66
N ASP A 125 18.83 9.11 13.07
CA ASP A 125 18.87 7.70 13.49
C ASP A 125 17.47 7.09 13.53
N LEU A 126 16.69 7.35 12.46
CA LEU A 126 15.31 6.94 12.32
C LEU A 126 15.22 5.43 12.13
N LYS A 127 14.45 4.76 12.96
CA LYS A 127 14.10 3.35 12.74
C LYS A 127 12.94 3.28 11.79
N ILE A 128 13.17 2.68 10.65
CA ILE A 128 12.16 2.56 9.60
C ILE A 128 11.95 1.11 9.20
N ARG A 129 10.77 0.84 8.70
CA ARG A 129 10.40 -0.38 7.98
C ARG A 129 9.96 0.01 6.58
N TYR A 130 10.63 -0.53 5.56
CA TYR A 130 10.09 -0.53 4.21
C TYR A 130 9.33 -1.81 3.95
N VAL A 131 8.16 -1.67 3.33
CA VAL A 131 7.22 -2.76 3.03
C VAL A 131 6.84 -2.68 1.57
N GLN A 132 6.82 -3.82 0.87
CA GLN A 132 6.35 -3.91 -0.52
C GLN A 132 5.48 -5.14 -0.72
N ALA A 133 4.29 -4.95 -1.28
CA ALA A 133 3.38 -6.03 -1.61
C ALA A 133 3.89 -6.88 -2.78
N VAL A 134 3.68 -8.19 -2.68
CA VAL A 134 4.12 -9.18 -3.65
C VAL A 134 3.05 -10.26 -3.86
N GLU A 135 3.15 -10.97 -4.99
CA GLU A 135 2.18 -12.02 -5.33
C GLU A 135 2.27 -13.25 -4.42
N ASN A 136 3.48 -13.57 -3.91
CA ASN A 136 3.74 -14.79 -3.15
C ASN A 136 4.82 -14.57 -2.10
N ILE A 137 4.88 -15.45 -1.09
CA ILE A 137 6.01 -15.55 -0.15
C ILE A 137 7.24 -16.02 -0.93
N GLY A 138 8.33 -15.30 -0.77
CA GLY A 138 9.63 -15.61 -1.37
C GLY A 138 10.64 -16.16 -0.35
N VAL A 139 11.91 -16.21 -0.77
CA VAL A 139 13.05 -16.63 0.05
C VAL A 139 13.54 -15.45 0.87
N GLU A 140 13.59 -15.62 2.19
CA GLU A 140 14.17 -14.63 3.11
C GLU A 140 15.69 -14.60 2.99
N ALA A 141 16.25 -13.43 2.79
CA ALA A 141 17.69 -13.22 2.67
C ALA A 141 18.10 -11.78 2.99
N ASN A 142 19.30 -11.60 3.54
CA ASN A 142 19.91 -10.28 3.75
C ASN A 142 19.04 -9.30 4.55
N GLY A 143 18.29 -9.79 5.54
CA GLY A 143 17.39 -8.99 6.37
C GLY A 143 16.01 -8.73 5.75
N VAL A 144 15.78 -9.14 4.50
CA VAL A 144 14.46 -9.14 3.87
C VAL A 144 13.67 -10.33 4.40
N LYS A 145 12.47 -10.07 4.89
CA LYS A 145 11.54 -11.06 5.44
C LYS A 145 10.18 -10.95 4.75
N PHE A 146 9.36 -11.99 4.89
CA PHE A 146 8.02 -12.05 4.33
C PHE A 146 6.98 -12.22 5.42
N ILE A 147 5.83 -11.57 5.25
CA ILE A 147 4.68 -11.71 6.13
C ILE A 147 3.39 -11.47 5.36
N GLU A 148 2.31 -12.10 5.78
CA GLU A 148 0.96 -11.73 5.38
C GLU A 148 0.43 -10.64 6.32
N ILE A 149 0.07 -9.49 5.75
CA ILE A 149 -0.55 -8.38 6.49
C ILE A 149 -2.06 -8.60 6.47
N PRO A 150 -2.74 -8.58 7.65
CA PRO A 150 -4.18 -8.74 7.71
C PRO A 150 -4.93 -7.55 7.10
N GLU A 151 -6.20 -7.77 6.76
CA GLU A 151 -7.11 -6.69 6.37
C GLU A 151 -7.11 -5.58 7.42
N VAL A 152 -7.08 -4.33 6.95
CA VAL A 152 -7.11 -3.15 7.82
C VAL A 152 -7.97 -2.05 7.20
N GLU A 153 -8.74 -1.35 8.05
CA GLU A 153 -9.39 -0.11 7.67
C GLU A 153 -8.45 1.06 7.95
N VAL A 154 -8.26 1.93 6.97
CA VAL A 154 -7.35 3.08 7.06
C VAL A 154 -8.06 4.38 6.70
N VAL A 155 -7.65 5.44 7.38
CA VAL A 155 -7.89 6.82 6.95
C VAL A 155 -6.68 7.26 6.14
N SER A 156 -6.89 7.79 4.96
CA SER A 156 -5.81 8.20 4.06
C SER A 156 -6.06 9.58 3.48
N ILE A 157 -4.97 10.30 3.22
CA ILE A 157 -4.93 11.59 2.56
C ILE A 157 -3.82 11.57 1.51
N TYR A 158 -4.02 12.25 0.37
CA TYR A 158 -2.94 12.52 -0.56
C TYR A 158 -2.24 13.81 -0.15
N HIS A 159 -0.92 13.75 -0.12
CA HIS A 159 -0.07 14.92 -0.09
C HIS A 159 0.44 15.21 -1.51
N LYS A 160 0.46 16.48 -1.91
CA LYS A 160 1.10 16.95 -3.14
C LYS A 160 2.05 18.08 -2.79
N GLY A 161 3.22 18.06 -3.40
CA GLY A 161 4.25 19.04 -3.20
C GLY A 161 5.42 18.53 -2.36
N SER A 162 6.26 19.45 -1.94
CA SER A 162 7.48 19.12 -1.20
C SER A 162 7.18 18.31 0.07
N TYR A 163 7.93 17.24 0.28
CA TYR A 163 7.83 16.42 1.49
C TYR A 163 8.14 17.20 2.79
N ASN A 164 8.77 18.37 2.68
CA ASN A 164 8.96 19.28 3.82
C ASN A 164 7.61 19.78 4.39
N ASN A 165 6.55 19.75 3.60
CA ASN A 165 5.20 20.19 3.97
C ASN A 165 4.28 19.05 4.44
N LEU A 166 4.77 17.81 4.54
CA LEU A 166 4.00 16.64 5.00
C LEU A 166 3.29 16.88 6.34
N ARG A 167 3.88 17.72 7.21
CA ARG A 167 3.29 18.09 8.49
C ARG A 167 1.85 18.61 8.35
N GLU A 168 1.56 19.41 7.33
CA GLU A 168 0.21 19.95 7.09
C GLU A 168 -0.80 18.82 6.84
N SER A 169 -0.42 17.82 6.05
CA SER A 169 -1.26 16.64 5.79
C SER A 169 -1.45 15.79 7.04
N TYR A 170 -0.42 15.65 7.87
CA TYR A 170 -0.53 14.99 9.18
C TYR A 170 -1.51 15.71 10.10
N ASP A 171 -1.43 17.03 10.21
CA ASP A 171 -2.33 17.85 11.05
C ASP A 171 -3.79 17.68 10.63
N ILE A 172 -4.06 17.64 9.32
CA ILE A 172 -5.40 17.44 8.77
C ILE A 172 -5.94 16.04 9.09
N ILE A 173 -5.17 14.99 8.83
CA ILE A 173 -5.63 13.60 9.05
C ILE A 173 -5.81 13.30 10.55
N LEU A 174 -4.92 13.78 11.40
CA LEU A 174 -5.01 13.60 12.84
C LEU A 174 -6.24 14.29 13.42
N LYS A 175 -6.52 15.53 12.98
CA LYS A 175 -7.73 16.26 13.38
C LYS A 175 -9.00 15.53 12.94
N PHE A 176 -9.01 14.94 11.73
CA PHE A 176 -10.14 14.15 11.26
C PHE A 176 -10.35 12.90 12.13
N ILE A 177 -9.28 12.18 12.44
CA ILE A 177 -9.31 10.99 13.30
C ILE A 177 -9.88 11.35 14.68
N GLU A 178 -9.40 12.41 15.31
CA GLU A 178 -9.86 12.89 16.62
C GLU A 178 -11.34 13.30 16.59
N THR A 179 -11.72 14.14 15.60
CA THR A 179 -13.09 14.68 15.48
C THR A 179 -14.12 13.57 15.27
N ASN A 180 -13.75 12.48 14.58
CA ASN A 180 -14.65 11.36 14.28
C ASN A 180 -14.54 10.20 15.29
N GLY A 181 -13.73 10.33 16.34
CA GLY A 181 -13.62 9.36 17.42
C GLY A 181 -12.90 8.06 17.02
N TYR A 182 -12.08 8.10 15.98
CA TYR A 182 -11.24 6.97 15.61
C TYR A 182 -10.02 6.83 16.52
N GLN A 183 -9.46 5.64 16.59
CA GLN A 183 -8.22 5.35 17.31
C GLN A 183 -7.18 4.79 16.35
N ILE A 184 -5.96 5.32 16.44
CA ILE A 184 -4.81 4.81 15.69
C ILE A 184 -4.35 3.53 16.38
N THR A 185 -4.32 2.42 15.65
CA THR A 185 -3.98 1.09 16.16
C THR A 185 -2.64 0.58 15.66
N ASP A 186 -2.07 1.22 14.64
CA ASP A 186 -0.80 0.82 14.02
C ASP A 186 0.01 2.05 13.59
N ASN A 187 1.27 1.85 13.19
CA ASN A 187 2.12 2.91 12.70
C ASN A 187 1.58 3.52 11.40
N VAL A 188 1.83 4.81 11.23
CA VAL A 188 1.50 5.52 9.99
C VAL A 188 2.27 4.92 8.82
N ARG A 189 1.64 4.90 7.65
CA ARG A 189 2.19 4.40 6.39
C ARG A 189 2.33 5.54 5.40
N GLU A 190 3.53 5.80 4.95
CA GLU A 190 3.82 6.76 3.89
C GLU A 190 4.09 6.04 2.58
N CYS A 191 3.20 6.21 1.60
CA CYS A 191 3.31 5.63 0.26
C CYS A 191 3.85 6.69 -0.69
N TYR A 192 5.12 6.58 -1.06
CA TYR A 192 5.78 7.52 -1.97
C TYR A 192 5.48 7.15 -3.42
N ILE A 193 4.60 7.92 -4.08
CA ILE A 193 4.16 7.69 -5.46
C ILE A 193 5.05 8.44 -6.44
N ASP A 194 5.23 9.73 -6.21
CA ASP A 194 6.08 10.63 -6.98
C ASP A 194 7.19 11.18 -6.07
N GLY A 195 8.32 11.57 -6.66
CA GLY A 195 9.45 12.08 -5.90
C GLY A 195 10.64 12.38 -6.82
N CYS A 196 11.81 12.64 -6.24
CA CYS A 196 13.03 12.97 -6.99
C CYS A 196 13.50 11.89 -7.97
N TRP A 197 12.93 10.68 -7.93
CA TRP A 197 13.22 9.60 -8.88
C TRP A 197 12.43 9.68 -10.18
N ASN A 198 11.35 10.48 -10.24
CA ASN A 198 10.48 10.59 -11.41
C ASN A 198 9.92 12.01 -11.65
N LYS A 199 10.23 12.99 -10.81
CA LYS A 199 9.83 14.39 -10.93
C LYS A 199 11.02 15.32 -10.77
N GLU A 200 11.05 16.41 -11.54
CA GLU A 200 12.09 17.44 -11.47
C GLU A 200 11.81 18.50 -10.39
N ASN A 201 10.54 18.82 -10.17
CA ASN A 201 10.11 19.81 -9.19
C ASN A 201 9.45 19.16 -7.99
N GLU A 202 9.79 19.62 -6.79
CA GLU A 202 9.18 19.14 -5.55
C GLU A 202 7.66 19.43 -5.47
N GLU A 203 7.19 20.47 -6.13
CA GLU A 203 5.76 20.81 -6.20
C GLU A 203 4.92 19.77 -6.97
N ASP A 204 5.59 18.87 -7.71
CA ASP A 204 4.97 17.80 -8.49
C ASP A 204 5.05 16.42 -7.80
N TYR A 205 5.60 16.37 -6.58
CA TYR A 205 5.67 15.15 -5.76
C TYR A 205 4.29 14.76 -5.26
#